data_85e58abc169304fa030debb8151d731d
#
_entry.id   85e58abc169304fa030debb8151d731d
#
_cell.length_a   1.000
_cell.length_b   1.000
_cell.length_c   1.000
_cell.angle_alpha   90.00
_cell.angle_beta   90.00
_cell.angle_gamma   90.00
#
_symmetry.space_group_name_H-M   'P 1'
#
loop_
_entity.id
_entity.type
_entity.pdbx_description
1 polymer ?
#
loop_
_entity_poly.entity_id
_entity_poly.type
_entity_poly.pdbx_seq_one_letter_code
_entity_poly.pdbx_strand_id
1 'polypeptide(L)'
;MAELKKTKGRKELRTERPSIYSFELDEIKQWLTDNGEKPFRAAQIFEWLYEKRVSSFEDMTNLSKDLREKLSAHFEMTTLKTAVKQTSQDGTMKFLFELHDGYTIETVLMRHEYGNSVCVTTQVGCRIGCTFCASTLGGLKRNLEAGEIVAQVLKVQKALDETDERVSSVVIMGIGEPFDNFNEMLAFLKIINHDKGLNIGARHITVSTSGIIPKIYEFADQQMQINFAISLHAPNTEIRSRLMPINRAYKLPDLMEAVKYYIDKTGRRISFEYGLFGGVNDQVEHAEELADLLEGIKCHVNLIPVNYVPERDYVRTPRDQIFAFEKTLKSRGVNVTIRREQGHDIDAACGQLRAKERQDETR
;
A
#
# COMPACT_ATOMS: atom_id res chain seq x y z
N MET A 1 23.37 -22.25 17.90
CA MET A 1 22.25 -21.64 17.12
C MET A 1 22.43 -20.14 17.20
N ALA A 2 22.79 -19.49 16.11
CA ALA A 2 22.92 -18.03 16.06
C ALA A 2 21.51 -17.43 16.00
N GLU A 3 21.08 -16.80 17.10
CA GLU A 3 19.88 -15.95 17.06
C GLU A 3 20.16 -14.77 16.12
N LEU A 4 19.31 -14.60 15.11
CA LEU A 4 19.29 -13.39 14.31
C LEU A 4 19.22 -12.19 15.25
N LYS A 5 20.25 -11.33 15.26
CA LYS A 5 20.21 -10.07 16.01
C LYS A 5 19.01 -9.28 15.52
N LYS A 6 17.99 -9.19 16.38
CA LYS A 6 16.76 -8.43 16.12
C LYS A 6 17.15 -7.02 15.69
N THR A 7 16.84 -6.65 14.47
CA THR A 7 16.88 -5.26 14.02
C THR A 7 16.02 -4.45 15.00
N LYS A 8 16.60 -3.41 15.60
CA LYS A 8 15.91 -2.59 16.61
C LYS A 8 14.58 -2.07 16.03
N GLY A 9 13.46 -2.59 16.56
CA GLY A 9 12.11 -2.15 16.21
C GLY A 9 11.18 -3.19 15.57
N ARG A 10 11.65 -4.35 15.13
CA ARG A 10 10.76 -5.44 14.69
C ARG A 10 10.21 -6.19 15.91
N LYS A 11 8.87 -6.31 16.02
CA LYS A 11 8.21 -7.21 16.98
C LYS A 11 8.50 -8.66 16.61
N GLU A 12 8.44 -9.57 17.58
CA GLU A 12 8.59 -11.01 17.35
C GLU A 12 7.68 -11.49 16.23
N LEU A 13 8.26 -12.17 15.24
CA LEU A 13 7.52 -12.85 14.18
C LEU A 13 6.64 -13.94 14.83
N ARG A 14 5.38 -14.02 14.40
CA ARG A 14 4.36 -14.88 15.04
C ARG A 14 4.44 -16.35 14.65
N THR A 15 5.24 -16.70 13.66
CA THR A 15 5.43 -18.07 13.17
C THR A 15 6.67 -18.70 13.81
N GLU A 16 6.67 -20.01 13.99
CA GLU A 16 7.87 -20.75 14.44
C GLU A 16 9.05 -20.53 13.49
N ARG A 17 8.76 -20.35 12.18
CA ARG A 17 9.73 -20.03 11.14
C ARG A 17 9.31 -18.73 10.45
N PRO A 18 10.20 -17.72 10.40
CA PRO A 18 9.88 -16.46 9.74
C PRO A 18 9.78 -16.65 8.22
N SER A 19 8.92 -15.84 7.58
CA SER A 19 8.84 -15.79 6.12
C SER A 19 10.14 -15.25 5.53
N ILE A 20 10.73 -15.97 4.58
CA ILE A 20 11.93 -15.50 3.87
C ILE A 20 11.64 -14.22 3.06
N TYR A 21 10.41 -14.02 2.63
CA TYR A 21 9.98 -12.81 1.93
C TYR A 21 9.93 -11.55 2.81
N SER A 22 10.09 -11.69 4.14
CA SER A 22 10.18 -10.56 5.07
C SER A 22 11.61 -10.01 5.22
N PHE A 23 12.59 -10.63 4.58
CA PHE A 23 14.00 -10.28 4.75
C PHE A 23 14.54 -9.50 3.55
N GLU A 24 15.25 -8.41 3.84
CA GLU A 24 16.03 -7.67 2.87
C GLU A 24 17.26 -8.49 2.42
N LEU A 25 17.85 -8.17 1.26
CA LEU A 25 19.00 -8.91 0.74
C LEU A 25 20.18 -8.94 1.74
N ASP A 26 20.43 -7.82 2.42
CA ASP A 26 21.54 -7.73 3.37
C ASP A 26 21.27 -8.51 4.65
N GLU A 27 20.02 -8.65 5.07
CA GLU A 27 19.65 -9.53 6.18
C GLU A 27 19.87 -11.01 5.82
N ILE A 28 19.56 -11.42 4.59
CA ILE A 28 19.89 -12.79 4.11
C ILE A 28 21.39 -13.00 4.00
N LYS A 29 22.18 -12.01 3.55
CA LYS A 29 23.65 -12.09 3.55
C LYS A 29 24.19 -12.30 4.97
N GLN A 30 23.65 -11.57 5.94
CA GLN A 30 24.07 -11.72 7.34
C GLN A 30 23.72 -13.10 7.88
N TRP A 31 22.49 -13.57 7.63
CA TRP A 31 22.07 -14.91 8.04
C TRP A 31 22.96 -16.01 7.45
N LEU A 32 23.31 -15.91 6.16
CA LEU A 32 24.24 -16.84 5.51
C LEU A 32 25.60 -16.86 6.20
N THR A 33 26.15 -15.68 6.49
CA THR A 33 27.44 -15.55 7.18
C THR A 33 27.40 -16.19 8.56
N ASP A 34 26.35 -15.93 9.33
CA ASP A 34 26.18 -16.47 10.69
C ASP A 34 25.99 -17.99 10.70
N ASN A 35 25.59 -18.59 9.56
CA ASN A 35 25.41 -20.04 9.38
C ASN A 35 26.56 -20.70 8.60
N GLY A 36 27.71 -20.01 8.44
CA GLY A 36 28.91 -20.55 7.78
C GLY A 36 28.79 -20.64 6.26
N GLU A 37 27.84 -19.95 5.66
CA GLU A 37 27.59 -19.92 4.22
C GLU A 37 28.16 -18.64 3.56
N LYS A 38 28.38 -18.69 2.26
CA LYS A 38 28.95 -17.57 1.52
C LYS A 38 27.89 -16.47 1.26
N PRO A 39 28.13 -15.19 1.62
CA PRO A 39 27.14 -14.10 1.50
C PRO A 39 26.60 -13.87 0.09
N PHE A 40 27.41 -14.15 -0.97
CA PHE A 40 26.97 -13.97 -2.36
C PHE A 40 25.77 -14.87 -2.74
N ARG A 41 25.54 -15.96 -1.99
CA ARG A 41 24.38 -16.84 -2.19
C ARG A 41 23.06 -16.12 -1.96
N ALA A 42 23.04 -15.03 -1.21
CA ALA A 42 21.84 -14.21 -1.03
C ALA A 42 21.25 -13.71 -2.36
N ALA A 43 22.11 -13.27 -3.29
CA ALA A 43 21.67 -12.85 -4.61
C ALA A 43 21.03 -14.01 -5.41
N GLN A 44 21.57 -15.22 -5.28
CA GLN A 44 21.00 -16.40 -5.92
C GLN A 44 19.66 -16.79 -5.29
N ILE A 45 19.52 -16.67 -3.96
CA ILE A 45 18.25 -16.90 -3.26
C ILE A 45 17.20 -15.89 -3.75
N PHE A 46 17.54 -14.60 -3.84
CA PHE A 46 16.66 -13.57 -4.34
C PHE A 46 16.19 -13.82 -5.78
N GLU A 47 17.10 -14.23 -6.68
CA GLU A 47 16.76 -14.61 -8.05
C GLU A 47 15.71 -15.75 -8.06
N TRP A 48 15.89 -16.78 -7.22
CA TRP A 48 14.91 -17.86 -7.10
C TRP A 48 13.58 -17.41 -6.56
N LEU A 49 13.58 -16.52 -5.55
CA LEU A 49 12.36 -16.04 -4.91
C LEU A 49 11.54 -15.11 -5.81
N TYR A 50 12.22 -14.15 -6.48
CA TYR A 50 11.55 -13.01 -7.12
C TYR A 50 11.52 -13.08 -8.65
N GLU A 51 12.53 -13.66 -9.29
CA GLU A 51 12.58 -13.82 -10.74
C GLU A 51 11.95 -15.15 -11.16
N LYS A 52 12.44 -16.27 -10.60
CA LYS A 52 11.92 -17.61 -10.91
C LYS A 52 10.65 -17.96 -10.14
N ARG A 53 10.39 -17.29 -9.02
CA ARG A 53 9.18 -17.42 -8.20
C ARG A 53 8.85 -18.86 -7.83
N VAL A 54 9.87 -19.59 -7.38
CA VAL A 54 9.75 -20.99 -6.95
C VAL A 54 8.81 -21.15 -5.75
N SER A 55 8.29 -22.34 -5.58
CA SER A 55 7.33 -22.66 -4.51
C SER A 55 7.96 -23.37 -3.33
N SER A 56 9.22 -23.85 -3.47
CA SER A 56 9.96 -24.54 -2.41
C SER A 56 11.46 -24.23 -2.47
N PHE A 57 12.17 -24.42 -1.35
CA PHE A 57 13.61 -24.28 -1.31
C PHE A 57 14.32 -25.38 -2.09
N GLU A 58 13.67 -26.56 -2.25
CA GLU A 58 14.18 -27.69 -3.03
C GLU A 58 14.35 -27.34 -4.50
N ASP A 59 13.54 -26.42 -5.02
CA ASP A 59 13.62 -25.97 -6.41
C ASP A 59 14.86 -25.12 -6.72
N MET A 60 15.57 -24.62 -5.69
CA MET A 60 16.77 -23.78 -5.82
C MET A 60 18.01 -24.62 -6.18
N THR A 61 18.00 -25.22 -7.38
CA THR A 61 18.92 -26.30 -7.79
C THR A 61 20.39 -25.89 -7.90
N ASN A 62 20.72 -24.61 -8.02
CA ASN A 62 22.11 -24.11 -8.00
C ASN A 62 22.66 -23.85 -6.58
N LEU A 63 21.85 -24.09 -5.54
CA LEU A 63 22.27 -24.12 -4.15
C LEU A 63 22.58 -25.56 -3.71
N SER A 64 23.55 -25.74 -2.81
CA SER A 64 23.84 -27.06 -2.25
C SER A 64 22.62 -27.63 -1.50
N LYS A 65 22.53 -28.95 -1.43
CA LYS A 65 21.46 -29.61 -0.69
C LYS A 65 21.45 -29.18 0.78
N ASP A 66 22.62 -29.12 1.40
CA ASP A 66 22.80 -28.68 2.80
C ASP A 66 22.27 -27.24 3.02
N LEU A 67 22.56 -26.31 2.12
CA LEU A 67 22.02 -24.94 2.22
C LEU A 67 20.50 -24.90 2.07
N ARG A 68 19.93 -25.68 1.14
CA ARG A 68 18.47 -25.76 0.97
C ARG A 68 17.78 -26.33 2.21
N GLU A 69 18.38 -27.35 2.83
CA GLU A 69 17.90 -27.93 4.09
C GLU A 69 17.98 -26.91 5.24
N LYS A 70 19.08 -26.14 5.36
CA LYS A 70 19.22 -25.05 6.35
C LYS A 70 18.16 -23.96 6.13
N LEU A 71 17.93 -23.54 4.89
CA LEU A 71 16.89 -22.56 4.55
C LEU A 71 15.50 -23.07 4.94
N SER A 72 15.14 -24.30 4.58
CA SER A 72 13.86 -24.91 4.89
C SER A 72 13.66 -25.13 6.39
N ALA A 73 14.71 -25.38 7.15
CA ALA A 73 14.65 -25.54 8.60
C ALA A 73 14.43 -24.19 9.32
N HIS A 74 14.91 -23.08 8.76
CA HIS A 74 14.89 -21.77 9.41
C HIS A 74 13.78 -20.87 8.90
N PHE A 75 13.47 -20.91 7.62
CA PHE A 75 12.48 -20.05 6.97
C PHE A 75 11.28 -20.84 6.45
N GLU A 76 10.20 -20.10 6.25
CA GLU A 76 9.09 -20.55 5.41
C GLU A 76 8.93 -19.63 4.19
N MET A 77 8.31 -20.13 3.14
CA MET A 77 7.83 -19.31 2.03
C MET A 77 6.37 -18.96 2.30
N THR A 78 6.09 -17.70 2.60
CA THR A 78 4.71 -17.25 2.79
C THR A 78 3.90 -17.49 1.53
N THR A 79 2.83 -18.23 1.65
CA THR A 79 1.87 -18.46 0.57
C THR A 79 0.52 -17.89 0.97
N LEU A 80 -0.07 -17.10 0.07
CA LEU A 80 -1.45 -16.64 0.20
C LEU A 80 -2.36 -17.60 -0.57
N LYS A 81 -3.45 -18.05 0.06
CA LYS A 81 -4.46 -18.84 -0.62
C LYS A 81 -5.48 -17.88 -1.25
N THR A 82 -5.72 -18.01 -2.56
CA THR A 82 -6.78 -17.23 -3.22
C THR A 82 -8.14 -17.84 -2.86
N ALA A 83 -8.89 -17.15 -2.01
CA ALA A 83 -10.24 -17.55 -1.64
C ALA A 83 -11.26 -17.13 -2.73
N VAL A 84 -11.13 -15.90 -3.25
CA VAL A 84 -12.00 -15.38 -4.31
C VAL A 84 -11.17 -14.56 -5.29
N LYS A 85 -11.50 -14.66 -6.59
CA LYS A 85 -11.02 -13.78 -7.66
C LYS A 85 -12.22 -13.23 -8.40
N GLN A 86 -12.32 -11.91 -8.49
CA GLN A 86 -13.35 -11.20 -9.24
C GLN A 86 -12.70 -10.40 -10.36
N THR A 87 -13.34 -10.33 -11.52
CA THR A 87 -12.88 -9.55 -12.67
C THR A 87 -13.97 -8.57 -13.07
N SER A 88 -13.65 -7.29 -13.10
CA SER A 88 -14.50 -6.21 -13.55
C SER A 88 -14.59 -6.14 -15.08
N GLN A 89 -15.62 -5.48 -15.59
CA GLN A 89 -15.78 -5.21 -17.02
C GLN A 89 -14.64 -4.37 -17.60
N ASP A 90 -13.99 -3.54 -16.78
CA ASP A 90 -12.84 -2.71 -17.18
C ASP A 90 -11.49 -3.46 -17.12
N GLY A 91 -11.51 -4.76 -16.80
CA GLY A 91 -10.31 -5.59 -16.67
C GLY A 91 -9.63 -5.53 -15.30
N THR A 92 -10.12 -4.73 -14.37
CA THR A 92 -9.65 -4.71 -12.98
C THR A 92 -9.93 -6.05 -12.32
N MET A 93 -8.97 -6.59 -11.57
CA MET A 93 -9.15 -7.84 -10.83
C MET A 93 -8.99 -7.60 -9.34
N LYS A 94 -9.93 -8.10 -8.56
CA LYS A 94 -9.85 -8.11 -7.09
C LYS A 94 -9.64 -9.53 -6.59
N PHE A 95 -8.65 -9.71 -5.74
CA PHE A 95 -8.32 -10.96 -5.09
C PHE A 95 -8.63 -10.85 -3.60
N LEU A 96 -9.36 -11.81 -3.08
CA LEU A 96 -9.48 -12.07 -1.65
C LEU A 96 -8.49 -13.18 -1.30
N PHE A 97 -7.48 -12.84 -0.52
CA PHE A 97 -6.47 -13.77 -0.05
C PHE A 97 -6.72 -14.16 1.40
N GLU A 98 -6.60 -15.44 1.69
CA GLU A 98 -6.60 -16.00 3.05
C GLU A 98 -5.16 -16.08 3.55
N LEU A 99 -4.93 -15.55 4.75
CA LEU A 99 -3.67 -15.58 5.47
C LEU A 99 -3.55 -16.88 6.30
N HIS A 100 -2.35 -17.19 6.80
CA HIS A 100 -2.08 -18.41 7.59
C HIS A 100 -2.90 -18.51 8.88
N ASP A 101 -3.33 -17.39 9.44
CA ASP A 101 -4.13 -17.28 10.66
C ASP A 101 -5.64 -17.20 10.41
N GLY A 102 -6.08 -17.44 9.17
CA GLY A 102 -7.47 -17.46 8.76
C GLY A 102 -8.09 -16.09 8.48
N TYR A 103 -7.38 -14.98 8.74
CA TYR A 103 -7.83 -13.68 8.28
C TYR A 103 -7.75 -13.55 6.76
N THR A 104 -8.57 -12.67 6.22
CA THR A 104 -8.58 -12.38 4.80
C THR A 104 -8.17 -10.94 4.51
N ILE A 105 -7.55 -10.72 3.36
CA ILE A 105 -7.15 -9.41 2.85
C ILE A 105 -7.52 -9.29 1.37
N GLU A 106 -7.71 -8.06 0.91
CA GLU A 106 -7.99 -7.77 -0.50
C GLU A 106 -6.81 -7.09 -1.17
N THR A 107 -6.55 -7.50 -2.40
CA THR A 107 -5.53 -6.94 -3.30
C THR A 107 -6.17 -6.69 -4.66
N VAL A 108 -5.86 -5.56 -5.29
CA VAL A 108 -6.45 -5.19 -6.56
C VAL A 108 -5.38 -5.03 -7.64
N LEU A 109 -5.58 -5.71 -8.77
CA LEU A 109 -4.83 -5.47 -10.00
C LEU A 109 -5.63 -4.53 -10.90
N MET A 110 -5.05 -3.39 -11.20
CA MET A 110 -5.60 -2.39 -12.12
C MET A 110 -4.81 -2.42 -13.43
N ARG A 111 -5.52 -2.49 -14.56
CA ARG A 111 -4.91 -2.45 -15.89
C ARG A 111 -4.96 -1.05 -16.45
N HIS A 112 -3.82 -0.55 -16.89
CA HIS A 112 -3.68 0.76 -17.52
C HIS A 112 -2.95 0.60 -18.89
N GLU A 113 -3.09 1.56 -19.76
CA GLU A 113 -2.36 1.60 -21.04
C GLU A 113 -0.82 1.64 -20.84
N TYR A 114 -0.37 2.19 -19.70
CA TYR A 114 1.04 2.28 -19.33
C TYR A 114 1.54 1.09 -18.46
N GLY A 115 0.71 0.07 -18.24
CA GLY A 115 1.07 -1.16 -17.54
C GLY A 115 0.14 -1.52 -16.38
N ASN A 116 0.49 -2.58 -15.66
CA ASN A 116 -0.30 -3.16 -14.60
C ASN A 116 0.09 -2.59 -13.23
N SER A 117 -0.87 -2.08 -12.48
CA SER A 117 -0.70 -1.53 -11.12
C SER A 117 -1.35 -2.43 -10.08
N VAL A 118 -0.63 -2.72 -9.00
CA VAL A 118 -1.16 -3.52 -7.88
C VAL A 118 -1.38 -2.65 -6.66
N CYS A 119 -2.63 -2.64 -6.15
CA CYS A 119 -2.98 -2.02 -4.89
C CYS A 119 -2.86 -3.06 -3.77
N VAL A 120 -1.93 -2.84 -2.83
CA VAL A 120 -1.64 -3.77 -1.74
C VAL A 120 -2.18 -3.28 -0.41
N THR A 121 -2.55 -4.25 0.42
CA THR A 121 -3.02 -4.10 1.80
C THR A 121 -1.85 -4.23 2.77
N THR A 122 -1.84 -3.45 3.86
CA THR A 122 -0.77 -3.47 4.88
C THR A 122 -1.23 -3.93 6.26
N GLN A 123 -2.52 -4.04 6.49
CA GLN A 123 -3.09 -4.43 7.78
C GLN A 123 -4.35 -5.29 7.56
N VAL A 124 -4.69 -6.10 8.54
CA VAL A 124 -6.02 -6.72 8.63
C VAL A 124 -6.93 -5.74 9.36
N GLY A 125 -7.79 -5.04 8.59
CA GLY A 125 -8.58 -3.91 9.10
C GLY A 125 -7.76 -2.62 9.27
N CYS A 126 -8.38 -1.57 9.83
CA CYS A 126 -7.75 -0.26 10.02
C CYS A 126 -8.31 0.44 11.24
N ARG A 127 -7.46 1.06 12.08
CA ARG A 127 -7.88 1.79 13.27
C ARG A 127 -8.03 3.30 13.10
N ILE A 128 -7.71 3.84 11.91
CA ILE A 128 -7.73 5.30 11.67
C ILE A 128 -9.13 5.89 11.82
N GLY A 129 -10.15 5.11 11.46
CA GLY A 129 -11.54 5.47 11.70
C GLY A 129 -12.12 6.48 10.70
N CYS A 130 -11.54 6.60 9.49
CA CYS A 130 -12.10 7.44 8.44
C CYS A 130 -13.57 7.09 8.21
N THR A 131 -14.46 8.08 8.31
CA THR A 131 -15.92 7.85 8.37
C THR A 131 -16.52 7.38 7.04
N PHE A 132 -15.79 7.52 5.95
CA PHE A 132 -16.19 7.12 4.61
C PHE A 132 -15.63 5.76 4.16
N CYS A 133 -14.68 5.17 4.91
CA CYS A 133 -13.92 4.01 4.46
C CYS A 133 -14.44 2.70 5.05
N ALA A 134 -14.68 1.71 4.20
CA ALA A 134 -15.13 0.38 4.62
C ALA A 134 -14.07 -0.39 5.42
N SER A 135 -12.78 -0.15 5.16
CA SER A 135 -11.67 -0.83 5.86
C SER A 135 -11.66 -0.57 7.38
N THR A 136 -12.35 0.47 7.86
CA THR A 136 -12.41 0.83 9.27
C THR A 136 -13.56 0.18 10.05
N LEU A 137 -14.51 -0.48 9.35
CA LEU A 137 -15.74 -1.04 9.96
C LEU A 137 -15.43 -2.10 11.03
N GLY A 138 -14.44 -2.97 10.77
CA GLY A 138 -14.05 -4.03 11.69
C GLY A 138 -12.93 -3.66 12.68
N GLY A 139 -12.45 -2.41 12.64
CA GLY A 139 -11.26 -1.99 13.37
C GLY A 139 -9.98 -2.74 12.92
N LEU A 140 -8.87 -2.46 13.58
CA LEU A 140 -7.60 -3.14 13.33
C LEU A 140 -7.56 -4.48 14.06
N LYS A 141 -7.21 -5.56 13.38
CA LYS A 141 -6.92 -6.88 13.97
C LYS A 141 -5.42 -7.04 14.18
N ARG A 142 -4.62 -6.89 13.13
CA ARG A 142 -3.15 -6.92 13.19
C ARG A 142 -2.50 -6.23 11.98
N ASN A 143 -1.22 -5.95 12.13
CA ASN A 143 -0.35 -5.57 11.03
C ASN A 143 0.00 -6.80 10.18
N LEU A 144 0.21 -6.59 8.88
CA LEU A 144 0.84 -7.58 8.02
C LEU A 144 2.36 -7.51 8.16
N GLU A 145 3.02 -8.66 8.06
CA GLU A 145 4.46 -8.74 7.91
C GLU A 145 4.88 -8.32 6.49
N ALA A 146 6.11 -7.86 6.32
CA ALA A 146 6.62 -7.48 4.99
C ALA A 146 6.45 -8.62 3.98
N GLY A 147 6.70 -9.87 4.39
CA GLY A 147 6.52 -11.06 3.56
C GLY A 147 5.08 -11.29 3.11
N GLU A 148 4.08 -10.97 3.95
CA GLU A 148 2.67 -11.05 3.57
C GLU A 148 2.30 -9.96 2.57
N ILE A 149 2.91 -8.76 2.67
CA ILE A 149 2.69 -7.68 1.71
C ILE A 149 3.37 -8.03 0.37
N VAL A 150 4.59 -8.55 0.39
CA VAL A 150 5.32 -9.05 -0.79
C VAL A 150 4.54 -10.17 -1.49
N ALA A 151 3.99 -11.11 -0.72
CA ALA A 151 3.25 -12.25 -1.27
C ALA A 151 2.02 -11.83 -2.09
N GLN A 152 1.38 -10.68 -1.77
CA GLN A 152 0.29 -10.13 -2.59
C GLN A 152 0.78 -9.81 -4.01
N VAL A 153 1.92 -9.11 -4.12
CA VAL A 153 2.50 -8.75 -5.42
C VAL A 153 2.93 -9.99 -6.19
N LEU A 154 3.58 -10.95 -5.52
CA LEU A 154 4.00 -12.22 -6.14
C LEU A 154 2.81 -13.04 -6.66
N LYS A 155 1.70 -13.10 -5.91
CA LYS A 155 0.48 -13.80 -6.35
C LYS A 155 -0.14 -13.16 -7.58
N VAL A 156 -0.19 -11.82 -7.63
CA VAL A 156 -0.68 -11.10 -8.81
C VAL A 156 0.28 -11.27 -9.98
N GLN A 157 1.61 -11.18 -9.76
CA GLN A 157 2.61 -11.41 -10.81
C GLN A 157 2.47 -12.81 -11.40
N LYS A 158 2.30 -13.84 -10.56
CA LYS A 158 2.10 -15.21 -11.05
C LYS A 158 0.85 -15.36 -11.91
N ALA A 159 -0.21 -14.61 -11.62
CA ALA A 159 -1.40 -14.58 -12.48
C ALA A 159 -1.16 -13.84 -13.81
N LEU A 160 -0.26 -12.87 -13.85
CA LEU A 160 0.14 -12.14 -15.06
C LEU A 160 1.14 -12.92 -15.91
N ASP A 161 1.94 -13.80 -15.31
CA ASP A 161 2.87 -14.68 -16.05
C ASP A 161 2.16 -15.56 -17.08
N GLU A 162 0.87 -15.90 -16.86
CA GLU A 162 0.05 -16.65 -17.80
C GLU A 162 -0.17 -15.90 -19.14
N THR A 163 -0.04 -14.59 -19.14
CA THR A 163 -0.21 -13.70 -20.32
C THR A 163 1.06 -12.97 -20.71
N ASP A 164 2.22 -13.37 -20.17
CA ASP A 164 3.54 -12.73 -20.37
C ASP A 164 3.53 -11.22 -20.03
N GLU A 165 2.75 -10.89 -19.01
CA GLU A 165 2.64 -9.53 -18.48
C GLU A 165 3.39 -9.41 -17.15
N ARG A 166 3.68 -8.16 -16.75
CA ARG A 166 4.34 -7.90 -15.47
C ARG A 166 3.62 -6.86 -14.64
N VAL A 167 3.81 -6.90 -13.34
CA VAL A 167 3.50 -5.79 -12.44
C VAL A 167 4.46 -4.64 -12.74
N SER A 168 3.93 -3.50 -13.17
CA SER A 168 4.69 -2.31 -13.54
C SER A 168 4.77 -1.29 -12.41
N SER A 169 3.74 -1.24 -11.55
CA SER A 169 3.66 -0.30 -10.44
C SER A 169 2.92 -0.88 -9.25
N VAL A 170 3.20 -0.33 -8.07
CA VAL A 170 2.55 -0.72 -6.81
C VAL A 170 2.06 0.52 -6.08
N VAL A 171 0.83 0.48 -5.60
CA VAL A 171 0.26 1.51 -4.75
C VAL A 171 -0.12 0.92 -3.39
N ILE A 172 0.35 1.54 -2.32
CA ILE A 172 0.03 1.12 -0.95
C ILE A 172 -1.15 1.96 -0.49
N MET A 173 -2.35 1.57 -0.96
CA MET A 173 -3.62 2.25 -0.74
C MET A 173 -4.78 1.27 -0.47
N GLY A 174 -4.47 0.00 -0.17
CA GLY A 174 -5.43 -1.01 0.22
C GLY A 174 -5.90 -0.88 1.67
N ILE A 175 -6.23 -1.99 2.30
CA ILE A 175 -6.70 -2.01 3.69
C ILE A 175 -5.53 -1.67 4.63
N GLY A 176 -5.78 -0.71 5.55
CA GLY A 176 -4.82 -0.32 6.58
C GLY A 176 -4.20 1.06 6.37
N GLU A 177 -3.45 1.49 7.39
CA GLU A 177 -2.63 2.69 7.36
C GLU A 177 -1.15 2.27 7.31
N PRO A 178 -0.45 2.51 6.19
CA PRO A 178 0.94 2.04 6.04
C PRO A 178 1.88 2.61 7.11
N PHE A 179 1.65 3.84 7.55
CA PHE A 179 2.49 4.48 8.56
C PHE A 179 2.21 3.99 9.97
N ASP A 180 1.09 3.30 10.19
CA ASP A 180 0.83 2.55 11.42
C ASP A 180 1.54 1.17 11.42
N ASN A 181 1.93 0.69 10.24
CA ASN A 181 2.75 -0.51 10.01
C ASN A 181 4.13 -0.17 9.41
N PHE A 182 4.76 0.87 9.90
CA PHE A 182 5.85 1.58 9.24
C PHE A 182 7.06 0.71 8.92
N ASN A 183 7.53 -0.10 9.87
CA ASN A 183 8.75 -0.90 9.69
C ASN A 183 8.57 -2.01 8.64
N GLU A 184 7.43 -2.70 8.68
CA GLU A 184 7.12 -3.74 7.70
C GLU A 184 6.88 -3.15 6.30
N MET A 185 6.23 -1.99 6.24
CA MET A 185 6.06 -1.22 5.00
C MET A 185 7.42 -0.81 4.42
N LEU A 186 8.37 -0.29 5.24
CA LEU A 186 9.71 0.06 4.75
C LEU A 186 10.49 -1.15 4.24
N ALA A 187 10.44 -2.28 4.95
CA ALA A 187 11.08 -3.52 4.50
C ALA A 187 10.48 -3.98 3.16
N PHE A 188 9.15 -3.96 3.05
CA PHE A 188 8.45 -4.26 1.79
C PHE A 188 8.94 -3.36 0.64
N LEU A 189 9.01 -2.04 0.85
CA LEU A 189 9.46 -1.08 -0.17
C LEU A 189 10.87 -1.37 -0.66
N LYS A 190 11.80 -1.66 0.25
CA LYS A 190 13.19 -2.00 -0.10
C LYS A 190 13.27 -3.30 -0.89
N ILE A 191 12.51 -4.32 -0.49
CA ILE A 191 12.48 -5.62 -1.16
C ILE A 191 11.97 -5.49 -2.60
N ILE A 192 10.82 -4.84 -2.80
CA ILE A 192 10.22 -4.75 -4.15
C ILE A 192 10.98 -3.80 -5.09
N ASN A 193 11.70 -2.81 -4.54
CA ASN A 193 12.50 -1.88 -5.32
C ASN A 193 13.89 -2.42 -5.65
N HIS A 194 14.40 -3.42 -4.92
CA HIS A 194 15.73 -3.98 -5.11
C HIS A 194 15.87 -4.60 -6.51
N ASP A 195 17.02 -4.39 -7.18
CA ASP A 195 17.31 -4.90 -8.52
C ASP A 195 17.30 -6.44 -8.63
N LYS A 196 17.62 -7.15 -7.53
CA LYS A 196 17.51 -8.60 -7.39
C LYS A 196 16.16 -9.06 -6.80
N GLY A 197 15.30 -8.12 -6.37
CA GLY A 197 13.95 -8.37 -5.92
C GLY A 197 12.97 -8.35 -7.09
N LEU A 198 11.77 -7.77 -6.86
CA LEU A 198 10.78 -7.59 -7.94
C LEU A 198 11.17 -6.52 -8.96
N ASN A 199 12.22 -5.76 -8.68
CA ASN A 199 12.77 -4.71 -9.55
C ASN A 199 11.72 -3.69 -10.02
N ILE A 200 10.84 -3.29 -9.11
CA ILE A 200 9.85 -2.23 -9.38
C ILE A 200 10.54 -0.89 -9.08
N GLY A 201 10.74 -0.08 -10.12
CA GLY A 201 11.42 1.19 -9.98
C GLY A 201 10.74 2.11 -8.95
N ALA A 202 11.52 2.82 -8.13
CA ALA A 202 10.99 3.63 -7.03
C ALA A 202 9.91 4.63 -7.47
N ARG A 203 10.02 5.19 -8.67
CA ARG A 203 9.02 6.12 -9.24
C ARG A 203 7.70 5.45 -9.66
N HIS A 204 7.66 4.13 -9.67
CA HIS A 204 6.47 3.32 -9.92
C HIS A 204 5.85 2.76 -8.63
N ILE A 205 6.36 3.19 -7.48
CA ILE A 205 5.81 2.84 -6.17
C ILE A 205 5.21 4.10 -5.56
N THR A 206 3.98 3.99 -5.04
CA THR A 206 3.29 5.09 -4.35
C THR A 206 2.87 4.63 -2.96
N VAL A 207 3.26 5.39 -1.94
CA VAL A 207 2.80 5.21 -0.56
C VAL A 207 1.85 6.34 -0.21
N SER A 208 0.68 6.00 0.34
CA SER A 208 -0.28 6.99 0.85
C SER A 208 -0.47 6.84 2.34
N THR A 209 -0.58 7.95 3.06
CA THR A 209 -0.87 7.95 4.51
C THR A 209 -2.01 8.92 4.84
N SER A 210 -2.75 8.60 5.89
CA SER A 210 -3.73 9.50 6.50
C SER A 210 -3.10 10.67 7.26
N GLY A 211 -1.76 10.65 7.47
CA GLY A 211 -1.03 11.74 8.08
C GLY A 211 -0.55 11.47 9.52
N ILE A 212 0.08 10.33 9.77
CA ILE A 212 0.79 10.06 11.03
C ILE A 212 2.11 10.85 11.02
N ILE A 213 2.06 12.08 11.55
CA ILE A 213 3.10 13.10 11.42
C ILE A 213 4.51 12.62 11.80
N PRO A 214 4.75 11.96 12.95
CA PRO A 214 6.11 11.49 13.29
C PRO A 214 6.70 10.58 12.22
N LYS A 215 5.85 9.77 11.57
CA LYS A 215 6.29 8.84 10.53
C LYS A 215 6.51 9.52 9.17
N ILE A 216 5.93 10.69 8.93
CA ILE A 216 6.26 11.52 7.76
C ILE A 216 7.69 12.02 7.85
N TYR A 217 8.13 12.50 9.02
CA TYR A 217 9.52 12.90 9.24
C TYR A 217 10.48 11.73 9.05
N GLU A 218 10.21 10.58 9.70
CA GLU A 218 11.02 9.36 9.55
C GLU A 218 11.10 8.89 8.08
N PHE A 219 9.99 9.00 7.33
CA PHE A 219 9.95 8.61 5.92
C PHE A 219 10.74 9.57 5.03
N ALA A 220 10.69 10.88 5.31
CA ALA A 220 11.50 11.88 4.63
C ALA A 220 13.00 11.61 4.79
N ASP A 221 13.42 11.17 5.99
CA ASP A 221 14.82 10.85 6.28
C ASP A 221 15.32 9.58 5.55
N GLN A 222 14.43 8.69 5.09
CA GLN A 222 14.81 7.56 4.24
C GLN A 222 15.29 7.99 2.85
N GLN A 223 14.97 9.19 2.39
CA GLN A 223 15.32 9.75 1.08
C GLN A 223 15.01 8.83 -0.12
N MET A 224 14.03 7.96 0.03
CA MET A 224 13.59 7.06 -1.04
C MET A 224 12.93 7.85 -2.18
N GLN A 225 13.22 7.48 -3.43
CA GLN A 225 12.64 8.14 -4.62
C GLN A 225 11.23 7.63 -4.96
N ILE A 226 10.47 7.25 -3.95
CA ILE A 226 9.09 6.74 -4.04
C ILE A 226 8.11 7.91 -4.11
N ASN A 227 6.99 7.74 -4.80
CA ASN A 227 5.91 8.73 -4.81
C ASN A 227 5.19 8.71 -3.46
N PHE A 228 5.02 9.88 -2.89
CA PHE A 228 4.38 10.03 -1.60
C PHE A 228 3.04 10.78 -1.73
N ALA A 229 2.00 10.22 -1.12
CA ALA A 229 0.66 10.79 -1.12
C ALA A 229 0.13 10.98 0.30
N ILE A 230 -0.64 12.04 0.49
CA ILE A 230 -1.39 12.33 1.72
C ILE A 230 -2.88 12.23 1.42
N SER A 231 -3.58 11.41 2.16
CA SER A 231 -5.04 11.40 2.22
C SER A 231 -5.51 12.66 2.97
N LEU A 232 -5.76 13.75 2.21
CA LEU A 232 -6.12 15.05 2.76
C LEU A 232 -7.63 15.16 3.01
N HIS A 233 -8.42 14.95 1.97
CA HIS A 233 -9.90 14.88 1.93
C HIS A 233 -10.66 16.09 2.48
N ALA A 234 -9.97 17.16 2.88
CA ALA A 234 -10.60 18.36 3.42
C ALA A 234 -9.74 19.60 3.19
N PRO A 235 -10.33 20.77 2.97
CA PRO A 235 -9.60 22.02 2.82
C PRO A 235 -9.27 22.68 4.17
N ASN A 236 -9.96 22.27 5.25
CA ASN A 236 -9.84 22.87 6.57
C ASN A 236 -9.93 21.84 7.70
N THR A 237 -9.63 22.28 8.92
CA THR A 237 -9.57 21.42 10.13
C THR A 237 -10.93 20.87 10.53
N GLU A 238 -12.01 21.62 10.33
CA GLU A 238 -13.37 21.22 10.73
C GLU A 238 -13.84 20.03 9.90
N ILE A 239 -13.83 20.17 8.57
CA ILE A 239 -14.22 19.10 7.64
C ILE A 239 -13.31 17.90 7.79
N ARG A 240 -11.98 18.13 7.92
CA ARG A 240 -11.03 17.02 8.12
C ARG A 240 -11.30 16.25 9.41
N SER A 241 -11.61 16.92 10.52
CA SER A 241 -11.93 16.27 11.79
C SER A 241 -13.20 15.44 11.74
N ARG A 242 -14.17 15.86 10.91
CA ARG A 242 -15.42 15.13 10.65
C ARG A 242 -15.16 13.88 9.81
N LEU A 243 -14.39 13.99 8.73
CA LEU A 243 -14.12 12.89 7.80
C LEU A 243 -13.06 11.92 8.32
N MET A 244 -12.02 12.44 8.98
CA MET A 244 -10.82 11.73 9.39
C MET A 244 -10.50 12.01 10.86
N PRO A 245 -10.97 11.17 11.80
CA PRO A 245 -10.72 11.36 13.23
C PRO A 245 -9.25 11.46 13.63
N ILE A 246 -8.31 10.96 12.81
CA ILE A 246 -6.86 11.10 12.99
C ILE A 246 -6.43 12.57 13.13
N ASN A 247 -7.19 13.50 12.56
CA ASN A 247 -6.93 14.94 12.68
C ASN A 247 -7.02 15.46 14.13
N ARG A 248 -7.64 14.70 15.04
CA ARG A 248 -7.67 15.04 16.48
C ARG A 248 -6.29 14.85 17.12
N ALA A 249 -5.55 13.84 16.67
CA ALA A 249 -4.20 13.55 17.13
C ALA A 249 -3.14 14.35 16.36
N TYR A 250 -3.33 14.50 15.05
CA TYR A 250 -2.39 15.14 14.13
C TYR A 250 -3.14 16.25 13.38
N LYS A 251 -3.00 17.49 13.86
CA LYS A 251 -3.72 18.65 13.35
C LYS A 251 -3.31 18.98 11.92
N LEU A 252 -4.26 19.53 11.14
CA LEU A 252 -4.00 19.90 9.75
C LEU A 252 -2.82 20.89 9.59
N PRO A 253 -2.67 21.96 10.40
CA PRO A 253 -1.51 22.83 10.28
C PRO A 253 -0.19 22.08 10.49
N ASP A 254 -0.10 21.21 11.51
CA ASP A 254 1.11 20.44 11.80
C ASP A 254 1.40 19.42 10.67
N LEU A 255 0.36 18.86 10.05
CA LEU A 255 0.49 18.00 8.88
C LEU A 255 1.10 18.77 7.70
N MET A 256 0.67 20.01 7.45
CA MET A 256 1.22 20.84 6.37
C MET A 256 2.68 21.23 6.63
N GLU A 257 3.09 21.41 7.88
CA GLU A 257 4.51 21.60 8.24
C GLU A 257 5.34 20.33 7.94
N ALA A 258 4.82 19.14 8.28
CA ALA A 258 5.49 17.88 7.95
C ALA A 258 5.58 17.64 6.43
N VAL A 259 4.58 18.07 5.66
CA VAL A 259 4.60 18.06 4.20
C VAL A 259 5.71 18.97 3.64
N LYS A 260 5.83 20.19 4.14
CA LYS A 260 6.90 21.12 3.74
C LYS A 260 8.27 20.50 4.03
N TYR A 261 8.45 19.98 5.24
CA TYR A 261 9.69 19.28 5.61
C TYR A 261 10.03 18.13 4.64
N TYR A 262 9.03 17.29 4.28
CA TYR A 262 9.24 16.22 3.32
C TYR A 262 9.71 16.74 1.96
N ILE A 263 9.08 17.80 1.46
CA ILE A 263 9.42 18.42 0.17
C ILE A 263 10.84 19.00 0.21
N ASP A 264 11.18 19.73 1.26
CA ASP A 264 12.50 20.35 1.43
C ASP A 264 13.60 19.28 1.54
N LYS A 265 13.34 18.22 2.31
CA LYS A 265 14.30 17.13 2.54
C LYS A 265 14.55 16.27 1.29
N THR A 266 13.51 16.01 0.51
CA THR A 266 13.57 15.06 -0.62
C THR A 266 13.63 15.73 -1.99
N GLY A 267 13.27 17.01 -2.09
CA GLY A 267 13.10 17.73 -3.36
C GLY A 267 11.90 17.26 -4.19
N ARG A 268 11.10 16.32 -3.66
CA ARG A 268 10.04 15.65 -4.42
C ARG A 268 8.70 16.36 -4.26
N ARG A 269 7.90 16.29 -5.34
CA ARG A 269 6.49 16.67 -5.33
C ARG A 269 5.70 15.66 -4.49
N ILE A 270 4.73 16.14 -3.70
CA ILE A 270 3.76 15.32 -2.97
C ILE A 270 2.42 15.27 -3.74
N SER A 271 1.65 14.18 -3.56
CA SER A 271 0.29 14.09 -4.05
C SER A 271 -0.70 14.21 -2.90
N PHE A 272 -1.77 14.98 -3.08
CA PHE A 272 -2.88 15.02 -2.15
C PHE A 272 -4.07 14.26 -2.74
N GLU A 273 -4.51 13.23 -2.04
CA GLU A 273 -5.74 12.51 -2.35
C GLU A 273 -6.91 13.26 -1.71
N TYR A 274 -7.83 13.74 -2.52
CA TYR A 274 -9.00 14.51 -2.08
C TYR A 274 -10.29 13.84 -2.52
N GLY A 275 -10.93 13.11 -1.59
CA GLY A 275 -12.25 12.53 -1.80
C GLY A 275 -13.31 13.63 -1.86
N LEU A 276 -14.11 13.64 -2.91
CA LEU A 276 -15.25 14.54 -3.05
C LEU A 276 -16.51 13.88 -2.50
N PHE A 277 -17.08 14.46 -1.43
CA PHE A 277 -18.25 13.97 -0.72
C PHE A 277 -19.38 14.97 -0.89
N GLY A 278 -20.47 14.57 -1.56
CA GLY A 278 -21.59 15.44 -1.90
C GLY A 278 -22.18 16.16 -0.68
N GLY A 279 -22.22 17.48 -0.74
CA GLY A 279 -22.73 18.34 0.32
C GLY A 279 -21.82 18.44 1.57
N VAL A 280 -20.58 17.95 1.51
CA VAL A 280 -19.65 17.98 2.66
C VAL A 280 -18.43 18.85 2.37
N ASN A 281 -17.71 18.58 1.27
CA ASN A 281 -16.43 19.22 0.96
C ASN A 281 -16.27 19.54 -0.53
N ASP A 282 -17.35 19.55 -1.28
CA ASP A 282 -17.36 19.57 -2.74
C ASP A 282 -17.80 20.91 -3.37
N GLN A 283 -18.07 21.95 -2.54
CA GLN A 283 -18.47 23.27 -3.03
C GLN A 283 -17.27 24.04 -3.59
N VAL A 284 -17.54 25.04 -4.44
CA VAL A 284 -16.50 25.91 -5.02
C VAL A 284 -15.68 26.62 -3.94
N GLU A 285 -16.32 27.05 -2.86
CA GLU A 285 -15.68 27.67 -1.71
C GLU A 285 -14.66 26.74 -1.05
N HIS A 286 -14.94 25.43 -0.99
CA HIS A 286 -13.96 24.44 -0.50
C HIS A 286 -12.79 24.27 -1.45
N ALA A 287 -12.98 24.46 -2.76
CA ALA A 287 -11.86 24.46 -3.72
C ALA A 287 -10.98 25.70 -3.57
N GLU A 288 -11.55 26.85 -3.28
CA GLU A 288 -10.83 28.08 -2.96
C GLU A 288 -10.00 27.91 -1.68
N GLU A 289 -10.61 27.45 -0.58
CA GLU A 289 -9.91 27.15 0.68
C GLU A 289 -8.77 26.12 0.47
N LEU A 290 -9.01 25.09 -0.36
CA LEU A 290 -7.98 24.10 -0.66
C LEU A 290 -6.82 24.73 -1.44
N ALA A 291 -7.11 25.61 -2.39
CA ALA A 291 -6.06 26.32 -3.13
C ALA A 291 -5.22 27.21 -2.21
N ASP A 292 -5.86 27.92 -1.25
CA ASP A 292 -5.17 28.73 -0.25
C ASP A 292 -4.29 27.85 0.66
N LEU A 293 -4.81 26.70 1.12
CA LEU A 293 -4.06 25.75 1.94
C LEU A 293 -2.80 25.22 1.23
N LEU A 294 -2.86 25.08 -0.10
CA LEU A 294 -1.79 24.49 -0.93
C LEU A 294 -0.88 25.54 -1.56
N GLU A 295 -1.08 26.85 -1.27
CA GLU A 295 -0.27 27.92 -1.82
C GLU A 295 1.22 27.71 -1.48
N GLY A 296 2.09 27.81 -2.50
CA GLY A 296 3.54 27.63 -2.36
C GLY A 296 4.00 26.18 -2.15
N ILE A 297 3.09 25.20 -2.15
CA ILE A 297 3.42 23.78 -1.97
C ILE A 297 3.61 23.09 -3.32
N LYS A 298 4.75 22.42 -3.51
CA LYS A 298 5.04 21.62 -4.70
C LYS A 298 4.22 20.33 -4.69
N CYS A 299 2.98 20.39 -5.18
CA CYS A 299 2.04 19.30 -5.08
C CYS A 299 1.28 18.97 -6.38
N HIS A 300 0.51 17.90 -6.31
CA HIS A 300 -0.53 17.51 -7.24
C HIS A 300 -1.75 17.06 -6.45
N VAL A 301 -2.96 17.39 -6.88
CA VAL A 301 -4.21 16.96 -6.26
C VAL A 301 -4.90 15.92 -7.13
N ASN A 302 -5.23 14.78 -6.53
CA ASN A 302 -6.08 13.76 -7.14
C ASN A 302 -7.49 13.90 -6.56
N LEU A 303 -8.44 14.37 -7.35
CA LEU A 303 -9.86 14.40 -6.98
C LEU A 303 -10.46 13.00 -7.16
N ILE A 304 -11.03 12.46 -6.09
CA ILE A 304 -11.62 11.14 -6.05
C ILE A 304 -13.10 11.27 -5.76
N PRO A 305 -14.00 11.20 -6.76
CA PRO A 305 -15.43 11.10 -6.47
C PRO A 305 -15.67 9.90 -5.55
N VAL A 306 -16.45 10.12 -4.46
CA VAL A 306 -16.65 9.04 -3.48
C VAL A 306 -17.31 7.81 -4.12
N ASN A 307 -16.83 6.64 -3.75
CA ASN A 307 -17.42 5.36 -4.12
C ASN A 307 -18.48 4.98 -3.08
N TYR A 308 -19.53 4.35 -3.53
CA TYR A 308 -20.60 3.90 -2.65
C TYR A 308 -20.11 2.80 -1.69
N VAL A 309 -20.39 3.01 -0.41
CA VAL A 309 -20.18 2.03 0.66
C VAL A 309 -21.50 1.88 1.40
N PRO A 310 -22.17 0.70 1.38
CA PRO A 310 -23.52 0.53 1.94
C PRO A 310 -23.66 0.94 3.40
N GLU A 311 -22.59 0.80 4.18
CA GLU A 311 -22.57 1.12 5.61
C GLU A 311 -22.18 2.58 5.92
N ARG A 312 -22.13 3.46 4.88
CA ARG A 312 -21.73 4.87 5.00
C ARG A 312 -22.72 5.77 4.28
N ASP A 313 -23.07 6.89 4.88
CA ASP A 313 -24.09 7.83 4.40
C ASP A 313 -23.54 8.90 3.44
N TYR A 314 -22.41 8.65 2.78
CA TYR A 314 -21.82 9.59 1.84
C TYR A 314 -22.38 9.42 0.44
N VAL A 315 -22.75 10.54 -0.17
CA VAL A 315 -23.28 10.58 -1.53
C VAL A 315 -22.22 11.12 -2.49
N ARG A 316 -22.32 10.68 -3.72
CA ARG A 316 -21.42 11.10 -4.79
C ARG A 316 -21.72 12.54 -5.20
N THR A 317 -20.65 13.33 -5.35
CA THR A 317 -20.72 14.68 -5.92
C THR A 317 -21.20 14.63 -7.38
N PRO A 318 -22.14 15.49 -7.81
CA PRO A 318 -22.55 15.61 -9.20
C PRO A 318 -21.39 15.97 -10.13
N ARG A 319 -21.45 15.53 -11.39
CA ARG A 319 -20.33 15.68 -12.34
C ARG A 319 -20.01 17.15 -12.64
N ASP A 320 -21.02 17.99 -12.81
CA ASP A 320 -20.88 19.43 -13.03
C ASP A 320 -20.15 20.12 -11.87
N GLN A 321 -20.45 19.73 -10.66
CA GLN A 321 -19.79 20.23 -9.45
C GLN A 321 -18.35 19.73 -9.34
N ILE A 322 -18.05 18.47 -9.71
CA ILE A 322 -16.67 17.94 -9.79
C ILE A 322 -15.86 18.79 -10.77
N PHE A 323 -16.41 19.10 -11.95
CA PHE A 323 -15.72 19.91 -12.93
C PHE A 323 -15.57 21.38 -12.51
N ALA A 324 -16.56 21.95 -11.79
CA ALA A 324 -16.45 23.28 -11.22
C ALA A 324 -15.32 23.34 -10.18
N PHE A 325 -15.24 22.36 -9.28
CA PHE A 325 -14.16 22.21 -8.30
C PHE A 325 -12.78 22.11 -8.97
N GLU A 326 -12.65 21.22 -9.95
CA GLU A 326 -11.40 21.07 -10.73
C GLU A 326 -11.01 22.38 -11.43
N LYS A 327 -11.95 23.06 -12.07
CA LYS A 327 -11.72 24.33 -12.77
C LYS A 327 -11.25 25.42 -11.81
N THR A 328 -11.83 25.50 -10.61
CA THR A 328 -11.42 26.45 -9.58
C THR A 328 -9.98 26.20 -9.15
N LEU A 329 -9.61 24.96 -8.83
CA LEU A 329 -8.22 24.63 -8.49
C LEU A 329 -7.24 24.97 -9.61
N LYS A 330 -7.58 24.66 -10.87
CA LYS A 330 -6.75 24.99 -12.04
C LYS A 330 -6.57 26.50 -12.22
N SER A 331 -7.63 27.29 -12.03
CA SER A 331 -7.57 28.75 -12.12
C SER A 331 -6.68 29.38 -11.04
N ARG A 332 -6.52 28.70 -9.90
CA ARG A 332 -5.62 29.08 -8.80
C ARG A 332 -4.22 28.48 -8.95
N GLY A 333 -3.88 27.88 -10.10
CA GLY A 333 -2.55 27.32 -10.39
C GLY A 333 -2.24 25.97 -9.76
N VAL A 334 -3.23 25.30 -9.15
CA VAL A 334 -3.06 23.98 -8.56
C VAL A 334 -3.09 22.91 -9.65
N ASN A 335 -2.05 22.04 -9.70
CA ASN A 335 -2.06 20.88 -10.58
C ASN A 335 -3.07 19.85 -10.05
N VAL A 336 -4.09 19.54 -10.81
CA VAL A 336 -5.19 18.66 -10.38
C VAL A 336 -5.65 17.73 -11.50
N THR A 337 -6.03 16.51 -11.11
CA THR A 337 -6.67 15.52 -11.99
C THR A 337 -7.84 14.88 -11.28
N ILE A 338 -8.89 14.54 -12.05
CA ILE A 338 -9.98 13.71 -11.58
C ILE A 338 -9.57 12.25 -11.81
N ARG A 339 -9.52 11.46 -10.74
CA ARG A 339 -9.14 10.05 -10.80
C ARG A 339 -10.24 9.25 -11.51
N ARG A 340 -9.83 8.47 -12.51
CA ARG A 340 -10.72 7.53 -13.19
C ARG A 340 -11.06 6.38 -12.23
N GLU A 341 -12.33 6.04 -12.15
CA GLU A 341 -12.79 4.87 -11.40
C GLU A 341 -12.38 3.59 -12.11
N GLN A 342 -12.02 2.58 -11.32
CA GLN A 342 -11.73 1.23 -11.78
C GLN A 342 -12.31 0.21 -10.80
N GLY A 343 -12.86 -0.90 -11.35
CA GLY A 343 -13.39 -1.99 -10.55
C GLY A 343 -14.62 -1.65 -9.70
N HIS A 344 -15.38 -0.66 -10.12
CA HIS A 344 -16.58 -0.20 -9.38
C HIS A 344 -17.63 -1.30 -9.22
N ASP A 345 -17.82 -2.14 -10.24
CA ASP A 345 -18.81 -3.23 -10.29
C ASP A 345 -18.46 -4.43 -9.40
N ILE A 346 -17.25 -4.47 -8.86
CA ILE A 346 -16.75 -5.54 -7.98
C ILE A 346 -16.28 -5.02 -6.61
N ASP A 347 -16.70 -3.79 -6.20
CA ASP A 347 -16.26 -3.14 -4.96
C ASP A 347 -14.71 -3.11 -4.82
N ALA A 348 -13.99 -2.83 -5.91
CA ALA A 348 -12.52 -2.79 -5.91
C ALA A 348 -11.94 -1.37 -5.82
N ALA A 349 -12.78 -0.34 -5.80
CA ALA A 349 -12.34 1.04 -5.76
C ALA A 349 -11.89 1.48 -4.35
N CYS A 350 -11.19 2.62 -4.29
CA CYS A 350 -10.70 3.18 -3.03
C CYS A 350 -11.83 3.39 -2.01
N GLY A 351 -11.58 2.97 -0.76
CA GLY A 351 -12.53 3.05 0.35
C GLY A 351 -13.54 1.91 0.44
N GLN A 352 -13.63 1.02 -0.57
CA GLN A 352 -14.58 -0.10 -0.61
C GLN A 352 -14.03 -1.41 -0.04
N LEU A 353 -12.70 -1.56 0.01
CA LEU A 353 -12.05 -2.79 0.46
C LEU A 353 -12.30 -3.05 1.96
N ARG A 354 -12.79 -4.23 2.30
CA ARG A 354 -13.15 -4.61 3.67
C ARG A 354 -12.98 -6.08 4.01
N ALA A 355 -12.40 -6.87 3.07
CA ALA A 355 -12.18 -8.31 3.24
C ALA A 355 -13.46 -9.04 3.70
N LYS A 356 -14.58 -8.85 2.98
CA LYS A 356 -15.83 -9.57 3.27
C LYS A 356 -15.58 -11.05 3.24
N GLU A 357 -15.75 -11.73 4.38
CA GLU A 357 -15.95 -13.17 4.41
C GLU A 357 -17.20 -13.52 3.55
N ARG A 358 -17.14 -14.62 2.82
CA ARG A 358 -18.33 -15.18 2.18
C ARG A 358 -19.41 -15.29 3.26
N GLN A 359 -20.46 -14.48 3.17
CA GLN A 359 -21.74 -14.91 3.68
C GLN A 359 -22.13 -16.10 2.82
N ASP A 360 -22.24 -17.27 3.44
CA ASP A 360 -22.73 -18.48 2.80
C ASP A 360 -23.95 -18.16 1.93
N GLU A 361 -23.78 -18.28 0.61
CA GLU A 361 -24.88 -18.47 -0.30
C GLU A 361 -25.43 -19.87 -0.09
N THR A 362 -26.07 -20.08 1.06
CA THR A 362 -26.94 -21.21 1.35
C THR A 362 -28.26 -20.65 1.86
N ARG A 363 -29.10 -20.26 0.90
CA ARG A 363 -30.55 -20.42 0.98
C ARG A 363 -31.17 -20.50 -0.41
#